data_b765bb4fbec4e1a4d89e5746ea7ba26b
#
_entry.id   b765bb4fbec4e1a4d89e5746ea7ba26b
#
_cell.length_a   1.000
_cell.length_b   1.000
_cell.length_c   1.000
_cell.angle_alpha   90.00
_cell.angle_beta   90.00
_cell.angle_gamma   90.00
#
_symmetry.space_group_name_H-M   'P 1'
#
loop_
_entity.id
_entity.type
_entity.pdbx_description
1 polymer ?
#
loop_
_entity_poly.entity_id
_entity_poly.type
_entity_poly.pdbx_seq_one_letter_code
_entity_poly.pdbx_strand_id
1 'polypeptide(L)'
;MADKTAPPPAGSGAAVLADSVPAAGPAAPARPSPPVRGGGARRRGARRHRWPVVVPFFAFLAVCFGLPAGTMVYGAFTVVDSATGEGRFSTENVSGSLSGAYATGLTGSVELSAVTALLATVIGTLIAQAVVSSPRPALRGVVVSASGVLANFSGAPLAFAFIATLGTTGTVTQLFHLDRTGFSLYSFTGLVLAYLYFMVPLMVVTVLPALDGLRSQWQEAAASCGATRGQYWRHVGIPVLTPSLLGGAVLMFGTAFASHATAAVMVGSSQPLITIQIANALNGNVLVGQENLALAMSLNMVVIALLVMAVQIPLQRRSTRWLG
;
A
#
# COMPACT_ATOMS: atom_id res chain seq x y z
N MET A 1 21.12 66.77 -20.17
CA MET A 1 21.05 67.14 -18.77
C MET A 1 21.48 65.89 -17.99
N ALA A 2 22.76 65.70 -17.77
CA ALA A 2 23.56 66.07 -16.59
C ALA A 2 23.01 65.32 -15.37
N ASP A 3 23.70 64.53 -14.61
CA ASP A 3 25.07 64.66 -14.08
C ASP A 3 25.41 63.30 -13.38
N LYS A 4 26.54 62.72 -13.61
CA LYS A 4 27.72 62.54 -12.74
C LYS A 4 27.40 62.14 -11.27
N THR A 5 28.00 61.08 -10.79
CA THR A 5 29.22 61.16 -9.97
C THR A 5 29.86 59.75 -9.72
N ALA A 6 31.16 59.80 -9.76
CA ALA A 6 32.16 58.76 -9.69
C ALA A 6 32.45 58.23 -8.26
N PRO A 7 33.26 57.15 -8.09
CA PRO A 7 33.56 56.51 -6.81
C PRO A 7 34.74 57.18 -6.07
N PRO A 8 34.87 56.99 -4.74
CA PRO A 8 36.07 57.41 -4.00
C PRO A 8 37.10 56.27 -3.85
N PRO A 9 38.33 56.61 -3.48
CA PRO A 9 39.54 55.89 -3.81
C PRO A 9 40.06 54.93 -2.73
N ALA A 10 41.02 54.13 -3.17
CA ALA A 10 41.86 53.27 -2.37
C ALA A 10 42.77 54.07 -1.42
N GLY A 11 42.90 53.60 -0.18
CA GLY A 11 43.84 54.09 0.81
C GLY A 11 44.56 52.93 1.50
N SER A 12 45.78 52.81 1.17
CA SER A 12 46.94 52.12 1.72
C SER A 12 47.06 52.18 3.22
N GLY A 13 47.61 51.11 3.83
CA GLY A 13 48.05 51.09 5.21
C GLY A 13 48.60 49.73 5.62
N ALA A 14 49.79 49.44 5.12
CA ALA A 14 50.62 48.39 5.70
C ALA A 14 51.21 48.88 7.02
N ALA A 15 51.06 48.05 8.08
CA ALA A 15 51.95 48.12 9.25
C ALA A 15 52.12 46.74 9.84
N VAL A 16 53.31 46.26 9.68
CA VAL A 16 53.99 45.18 10.33
C VAL A 16 53.99 45.38 11.87
N LEU A 17 53.59 44.44 12.66
CA LEU A 17 54.08 44.21 14.01
C LEU A 17 54.18 42.68 14.26
N ALA A 18 55.41 42.21 14.04
CA ALA A 18 55.90 41.01 14.74
C ALA A 18 56.10 41.39 16.19
N ASP A 19 55.57 40.64 17.14
CA ASP A 19 56.38 40.30 18.32
C ASP A 19 55.75 39.26 19.25
N SER A 20 56.64 38.40 19.71
CA SER A 20 56.67 37.69 20.98
C SER A 20 55.69 36.53 21.20
N VAL A 21 56.23 35.34 20.90
CA VAL A 21 55.87 34.08 21.57
C VAL A 21 56.52 34.09 22.98
N PRO A 22 55.78 34.00 24.07
CA PRO A 22 56.37 33.75 25.40
C PRO A 22 56.73 32.25 25.52
N ALA A 23 57.97 32.02 25.94
CA ALA A 23 58.56 30.73 26.23
C ALA A 23 57.72 29.93 27.24
N ALA A 24 57.52 28.67 26.96
CA ALA A 24 56.89 27.72 27.86
C ALA A 24 57.75 27.53 29.12
N GLY A 25 57.21 27.96 30.27
CA GLY A 25 57.72 27.60 31.59
C GLY A 25 57.45 26.15 31.94
N PRO A 26 58.24 25.54 32.84
CA PRO A 26 58.12 24.11 33.17
C PRO A 26 56.76 23.76 33.79
N ALA A 27 56.13 22.71 33.24
CA ALA A 27 54.84 22.19 33.66
C ALA A 27 54.84 21.81 35.16
N ALA A 28 53.94 22.41 35.92
CA ALA A 28 53.67 21.99 37.29
C ALA A 28 53.05 20.59 37.34
N PRO A 29 53.37 19.75 38.34
CA PRO A 29 52.84 18.39 38.42
C PRO A 29 51.32 18.40 38.58
N ALA A 30 50.64 17.60 37.74
CA ALA A 30 49.21 17.42 37.75
C ALA A 30 48.71 16.91 39.10
N ARG A 31 47.80 17.64 39.73
CA ARG A 31 47.09 17.18 40.93
C ARG A 31 46.21 15.97 40.54
N PRO A 32 46.24 14.89 41.34
CA PRO A 32 45.38 13.74 41.09
C PRO A 32 43.90 14.15 41.23
N SER A 33 43.13 13.87 40.22
CA SER A 33 41.68 14.06 40.19
C SER A 33 41.04 13.19 41.29
N PRO A 34 40.02 13.66 42.01
CA PRO A 34 39.31 12.85 42.97
C PRO A 34 38.58 11.70 42.25
N PRO A 35 38.47 10.52 42.87
CA PRO A 35 37.80 9.38 42.27
C PRO A 35 36.32 9.72 42.05
N VAL A 36 35.91 9.62 40.79
CA VAL A 36 34.51 9.68 40.42
C VAL A 36 33.83 8.49 41.08
N ARG A 37 33.12 8.72 42.18
CA ARG A 37 32.21 7.75 42.77
C ARG A 37 31.12 7.43 41.74
N GLY A 38 31.27 6.28 41.10
CA GLY A 38 30.26 5.66 40.26
C GLY A 38 28.99 5.41 41.05
N GLY A 39 28.09 6.38 41.05
CA GLY A 39 26.71 6.20 41.47
C GLY A 39 26.00 5.33 40.47
N GLY A 40 26.19 4.02 40.56
CA GLY A 40 25.39 3.02 39.87
C GLY A 40 23.94 3.02 40.38
N ALA A 41 23.21 4.09 40.13
CA ALA A 41 21.78 4.07 40.30
C ALA A 41 21.20 3.23 39.13
N ARG A 42 21.01 1.94 39.43
CA ARG A 42 20.23 1.00 38.66
C ARG A 42 18.85 1.63 38.38
N ARG A 43 18.69 2.28 37.23
CA ARG A 43 17.37 2.65 36.68
C ARG A 43 16.61 1.37 36.23
N ARG A 44 16.30 0.51 37.20
CA ARG A 44 15.41 -0.66 37.06
C ARG A 44 13.99 -0.32 37.51
N GLY A 45 13.41 0.82 37.16
CA GLY A 45 12.12 1.20 37.70
C GLY A 45 11.12 1.81 36.72
N ALA A 46 11.50 2.09 35.45
CA ALA A 46 10.62 2.88 34.53
C ALA A 46 9.83 2.05 33.54
N ARG A 47 9.86 0.71 33.59
CA ARG A 47 9.16 -0.14 32.59
C ARG A 47 7.73 -0.55 32.98
N ARG A 48 7.33 -0.31 34.23
CA ARG A 48 6.06 -0.87 34.77
C ARG A 48 4.82 0.05 34.64
N HIS A 49 4.96 1.29 34.16
CA HIS A 49 3.84 2.26 34.20
C HIS A 49 3.31 2.71 32.82
N ARG A 50 3.65 2.02 31.73
CA ARG A 50 3.12 2.36 30.40
C ARG A 50 1.89 1.53 29.98
N TRP A 51 1.58 0.46 30.68
CA TRP A 51 0.45 -0.43 30.37
C TRP A 51 -0.93 0.24 30.49
N PRO A 52 -1.23 1.07 31.52
CA PRO A 52 -2.57 1.66 31.62
C PRO A 52 -2.91 2.63 30.48
N VAL A 53 -1.92 3.23 29.82
CA VAL A 53 -2.16 4.09 28.66
C VAL A 53 -2.45 3.27 27.38
N VAL A 54 -1.90 2.06 27.30
CA VAL A 54 -2.05 1.19 26.13
C VAL A 54 -3.33 0.32 26.22
N VAL A 55 -3.78 0.01 27.44
CA VAL A 55 -4.99 -0.80 27.70
C VAL A 55 -6.25 -0.20 27.03
N PRO A 56 -6.60 1.09 27.19
CA PRO A 56 -7.82 1.63 26.56
C PRO A 56 -7.75 1.57 25.03
N PHE A 57 -6.57 1.74 24.44
CA PHE A 57 -6.39 1.60 22.99
C PHE A 57 -6.65 0.15 22.54
N PHE A 58 -6.06 -0.84 23.20
CA PHE A 58 -6.32 -2.25 22.86
C PHE A 58 -7.74 -2.68 23.19
N ALA A 59 -8.33 -2.16 24.28
CA ALA A 59 -9.73 -2.41 24.60
C ALA A 59 -10.66 -1.86 23.50
N PHE A 60 -10.41 -0.64 23.03
CA PHE A 60 -11.13 -0.06 21.91
C PHE A 60 -10.99 -0.92 20.64
N LEU A 61 -9.76 -1.33 20.29
CA LEU A 61 -9.56 -2.22 19.14
C LEU A 61 -10.26 -3.56 19.30
N ALA A 62 -10.20 -4.17 20.48
CA ALA A 62 -10.85 -5.45 20.76
C ALA A 62 -12.37 -5.35 20.64
N VAL A 63 -12.96 -4.25 21.07
CA VAL A 63 -14.41 -4.03 20.94
C VAL A 63 -14.77 -3.71 19.49
N CYS A 64 -14.10 -2.75 18.85
CA CYS A 64 -14.47 -2.30 17.50
C CYS A 64 -14.21 -3.34 16.40
N PHE A 65 -13.20 -4.19 16.56
CA PHE A 65 -12.86 -5.22 15.57
C PHE A 65 -13.20 -6.62 16.06
N GLY A 66 -13.07 -6.89 17.36
CA GLY A 66 -13.32 -8.22 17.93
C GLY A 66 -14.80 -8.58 17.95
N LEU A 67 -15.70 -7.64 18.28
CA LEU A 67 -17.14 -7.91 18.28
C LEU A 67 -17.65 -8.24 16.87
N PRO A 68 -17.44 -7.41 15.82
CA PRO A 68 -17.87 -7.77 14.46
C PRO A 68 -17.23 -9.07 13.94
N ALA A 69 -15.95 -9.30 14.22
CA ALA A 69 -15.32 -10.56 13.85
C ALA A 69 -15.91 -11.76 14.59
N GLY A 70 -16.19 -11.60 15.88
CA GLY A 70 -16.84 -12.64 16.69
C GLY A 70 -18.25 -12.98 16.21
N THR A 71 -19.08 -11.96 15.93
CA THR A 71 -20.42 -12.15 15.37
C THR A 71 -20.39 -12.79 13.99
N MET A 72 -19.42 -12.40 13.15
CA MET A 72 -19.21 -13.02 11.83
C MET A 72 -18.88 -14.50 11.97
N VAL A 73 -17.94 -14.86 12.86
CA VAL A 73 -17.58 -16.28 13.09
C VAL A 73 -18.77 -17.02 13.68
N TYR A 74 -19.42 -16.49 14.71
CA TYR A 74 -20.60 -17.13 15.32
C TYR A 74 -21.71 -17.37 14.31
N GLY A 75 -22.09 -16.36 13.52
CA GLY A 75 -23.16 -16.48 12.52
C GLY A 75 -22.78 -17.43 11.36
N ALA A 76 -21.50 -17.46 10.94
CA ALA A 76 -21.05 -18.38 9.91
C ALA A 76 -21.26 -19.87 10.27
N PHE A 77 -21.17 -20.19 11.58
CA PHE A 77 -21.38 -21.54 12.09
C PHE A 77 -22.75 -21.75 12.74
N THR A 78 -23.70 -20.82 12.59
CA THR A 78 -25.04 -20.95 13.16
C THR A 78 -26.07 -20.98 12.03
N VAL A 79 -26.86 -22.05 11.97
CA VAL A 79 -28.05 -22.15 11.11
C VAL A 79 -29.27 -21.93 11.97
N VAL A 80 -30.09 -20.95 11.58
CA VAL A 80 -31.36 -20.67 12.27
C VAL A 80 -32.47 -21.43 11.55
N ASP A 81 -33.16 -22.27 12.29
CA ASP A 81 -34.33 -22.97 11.76
C ASP A 81 -35.47 -21.95 11.57
N SER A 82 -35.96 -21.83 10.35
CA SER A 82 -37.02 -20.88 9.98
C SER A 82 -38.37 -21.17 10.66
N ALA A 83 -38.60 -22.40 11.16
CA ALA A 83 -39.82 -22.82 11.79
C ALA A 83 -39.82 -22.58 13.32
N THR A 84 -38.65 -22.77 13.98
CA THR A 84 -38.55 -22.69 15.43
C THR A 84 -37.80 -21.43 15.91
N GLY A 85 -37.06 -20.77 15.03
CA GLY A 85 -36.19 -19.63 15.38
C GLY A 85 -34.96 -20.05 16.20
N GLU A 86 -34.73 -21.35 16.43
CA GLU A 86 -33.62 -21.84 17.22
C GLU A 86 -32.33 -21.90 16.37
N GLY A 87 -31.24 -21.35 16.93
CA GLY A 87 -29.93 -21.42 16.31
C GLY A 87 -29.21 -22.77 16.61
N ARG A 88 -28.88 -23.52 15.58
CA ARG A 88 -28.11 -24.76 15.69
C ARG A 88 -26.70 -24.55 15.14
N PHE A 89 -25.71 -25.06 15.86
CA PHE A 89 -24.33 -25.03 15.37
C PHE A 89 -24.18 -26.02 14.21
N SER A 90 -23.77 -25.52 13.03
CA SER A 90 -23.61 -26.29 11.80
C SER A 90 -22.55 -25.68 10.90
N THR A 91 -21.89 -26.48 10.09
CA THR A 91 -20.96 -26.06 9.03
C THR A 91 -21.65 -25.83 7.68
N GLU A 92 -22.97 -25.95 7.63
CA GLU A 92 -23.76 -25.92 6.40
C GLU A 92 -23.63 -24.56 5.68
N ASN A 93 -23.64 -23.45 6.41
CA ASN A 93 -23.41 -22.11 5.82
C ASN A 93 -22.02 -21.97 5.20
N VAL A 94 -20.99 -22.52 5.85
CA VAL A 94 -19.62 -22.49 5.35
C VAL A 94 -19.48 -23.36 4.10
N SER A 95 -20.03 -24.58 4.11
CA SER A 95 -20.00 -25.46 2.93
C SER A 95 -20.88 -24.91 1.79
N GLY A 96 -22.04 -24.34 2.12
CA GLY A 96 -22.93 -23.67 1.15
C GLY A 96 -22.25 -22.48 0.47
N SER A 97 -21.53 -21.66 1.22
CA SER A 97 -20.80 -20.49 0.70
C SER A 97 -19.60 -20.86 -0.21
N LEU A 98 -19.15 -22.12 -0.19
CA LEU A 98 -18.10 -22.66 -1.07
C LEU A 98 -18.65 -23.49 -2.24
N SER A 99 -19.97 -23.46 -2.47
CA SER A 99 -20.63 -24.24 -3.51
C SER A 99 -21.43 -23.38 -4.48
N GLY A 100 -21.71 -23.90 -5.66
CA GLY A 100 -22.59 -23.27 -6.66
C GLY A 100 -22.18 -21.85 -7.04
N ALA A 101 -23.15 -20.94 -7.07
CA ALA A 101 -22.97 -19.53 -7.48
C ALA A 101 -22.02 -18.77 -6.53
N TYR A 102 -21.97 -19.12 -5.25
CA TYR A 102 -21.11 -18.45 -4.28
C TYR A 102 -19.63 -18.78 -4.48
N ALA A 103 -19.32 -20.04 -4.82
CA ALA A 103 -17.97 -20.44 -5.21
C ALA A 103 -17.52 -19.71 -6.49
N THR A 104 -18.41 -19.55 -7.47
CA THR A 104 -18.12 -18.78 -8.71
C THR A 104 -17.86 -17.31 -8.37
N GLY A 105 -18.62 -16.72 -7.45
CA GLY A 105 -18.39 -15.35 -6.98
C GLY A 105 -17.05 -15.18 -6.28
N LEU A 106 -16.67 -16.18 -5.48
CA LEU A 106 -15.39 -16.18 -4.77
C LEU A 106 -14.21 -16.29 -5.75
N THR A 107 -14.26 -17.25 -6.67
CA THR A 107 -13.22 -17.43 -7.70
C THR A 107 -13.12 -16.21 -8.63
N GLY A 108 -14.25 -15.64 -9.07
CA GLY A 108 -14.27 -14.41 -9.86
C GLY A 108 -13.63 -13.21 -9.15
N SER A 109 -13.88 -13.06 -7.84
CA SER A 109 -13.25 -12.02 -7.04
C SER A 109 -11.74 -12.24 -6.87
N VAL A 110 -11.30 -13.49 -6.65
CA VAL A 110 -9.87 -13.83 -6.56
C VAL A 110 -9.18 -13.58 -7.89
N GLU A 111 -9.77 -14.01 -9.00
CA GLU A 111 -9.23 -13.83 -10.34
C GLU A 111 -9.09 -12.35 -10.68
N LEU A 112 -10.16 -11.55 -10.50
CA LEU A 112 -10.15 -10.12 -10.72
C LEU A 112 -9.05 -9.45 -9.90
N SER A 113 -8.96 -9.78 -8.61
CA SER A 113 -7.99 -9.19 -7.68
C SER A 113 -6.55 -9.57 -8.04
N ALA A 114 -6.32 -10.82 -8.44
CA ALA A 114 -5.00 -11.29 -8.85
C ALA A 114 -4.53 -10.62 -10.14
N VAL A 115 -5.40 -10.55 -11.15
CA VAL A 115 -5.09 -9.93 -12.45
C VAL A 115 -4.82 -8.43 -12.27
N THR A 116 -5.70 -7.73 -11.59
CA THR A 116 -5.53 -6.28 -11.36
C THR A 116 -4.32 -5.97 -10.49
N ALA A 117 -4.07 -6.75 -9.43
CA ALA A 117 -2.88 -6.58 -8.58
C ALA A 117 -1.58 -6.79 -9.35
N LEU A 118 -1.52 -7.83 -10.18
CA LEU A 118 -0.35 -8.11 -11.01
C LEU A 118 -0.10 -6.97 -12.01
N LEU A 119 -1.13 -6.57 -12.76
CA LEU A 119 -1.01 -5.49 -13.74
C LEU A 119 -0.66 -4.15 -13.07
N ALA A 120 -1.31 -3.81 -11.95
CA ALA A 120 -1.02 -2.58 -11.21
C ALA A 120 0.41 -2.58 -10.65
N THR A 121 0.89 -3.74 -10.17
CA THR A 121 2.26 -3.87 -9.65
C THR A 121 3.28 -3.66 -10.76
N VAL A 122 3.09 -4.27 -11.92
CA VAL A 122 4.00 -4.11 -13.06
C VAL A 122 3.96 -2.68 -13.59
N ILE A 123 2.79 -2.17 -13.94
CA ILE A 123 2.63 -0.84 -14.55
C ILE A 123 3.05 0.25 -13.57
N GLY A 124 2.59 0.18 -12.30
CA GLY A 124 2.92 1.17 -11.27
C GLY A 124 4.41 1.20 -10.94
N THR A 125 5.08 0.04 -10.92
CA THR A 125 6.54 -0.02 -10.71
C THR A 125 7.29 0.57 -11.89
N LEU A 126 6.87 0.31 -13.14
CA LEU A 126 7.51 0.89 -14.33
C LEU A 126 7.36 2.41 -14.35
N ILE A 127 6.17 2.93 -14.00
CA ILE A 127 5.94 4.38 -13.90
C ILE A 127 6.81 4.98 -12.80
N ALA A 128 6.82 4.38 -11.60
CA ALA A 128 7.63 4.85 -10.49
C ALA A 128 9.12 4.85 -10.84
N GLN A 129 9.61 3.81 -11.51
CA GLN A 129 10.98 3.72 -11.99
C GLN A 129 11.30 4.82 -13.02
N ALA A 130 10.41 5.09 -13.96
CA ALA A 130 10.57 6.16 -14.93
C ALA A 130 10.65 7.54 -14.25
N VAL A 131 9.85 7.74 -13.21
CA VAL A 131 9.82 8.98 -12.41
C VAL A 131 11.12 9.17 -11.62
N VAL A 132 11.61 8.12 -10.94
CA VAL A 132 12.87 8.16 -10.18
C VAL A 132 14.08 8.37 -11.10
N SER A 133 14.06 7.78 -12.30
CA SER A 133 15.14 7.93 -13.29
C SER A 133 15.12 9.28 -14.02
N SER A 134 14.05 10.08 -13.86
CA SER A 134 13.93 11.37 -14.53
C SER A 134 14.79 12.44 -13.87
N PRO A 135 15.56 13.23 -14.64
CA PRO A 135 16.35 14.33 -14.09
C PRO A 135 15.51 15.56 -13.68
N ARG A 136 14.18 15.50 -13.86
CA ARG A 136 13.26 16.63 -13.61
C ARG A 136 12.56 16.48 -12.25
N PRO A 137 12.96 17.22 -11.21
CA PRO A 137 12.33 17.11 -9.88
C PRO A 137 10.86 17.55 -9.89
N ALA A 138 10.48 18.48 -10.76
CA ALA A 138 9.10 18.91 -10.92
C ALA A 138 8.17 17.78 -11.39
N LEU A 139 8.62 16.93 -12.33
CA LEU A 139 7.85 15.77 -12.80
C LEU A 139 7.56 14.81 -11.65
N ARG A 140 8.56 14.56 -10.82
CA ARG A 140 8.41 13.71 -9.64
C ARG A 140 7.35 14.28 -8.69
N GLY A 141 7.42 15.57 -8.36
CA GLY A 141 6.44 16.22 -7.49
C GLY A 141 5.02 16.10 -8.03
N VAL A 142 4.83 16.37 -9.33
CA VAL A 142 3.52 16.27 -10.00
C VAL A 142 2.99 14.84 -9.96
N VAL A 143 3.81 13.84 -10.33
CA VAL A 143 3.37 12.43 -10.35
C VAL A 143 3.03 11.93 -8.96
N VAL A 144 3.82 12.25 -7.94
CA VAL A 144 3.55 11.84 -6.55
C VAL A 144 2.25 12.45 -6.04
N SER A 145 2.06 13.77 -6.26
CA SER A 145 0.84 14.45 -5.84
C SER A 145 -0.40 13.94 -6.58
N ALA A 146 -0.30 13.79 -7.90
CA ALA A 146 -1.38 13.25 -8.72
C ALA A 146 -1.70 11.80 -8.31
N SER A 147 -0.69 10.96 -8.09
CA SER A 147 -0.89 9.58 -7.64
C SER A 147 -1.55 9.52 -6.28
N GLY A 148 -1.20 10.41 -5.33
CA GLY A 148 -1.85 10.50 -4.03
C GLY A 148 -3.34 10.84 -4.13
N VAL A 149 -3.72 11.73 -5.03
CA VAL A 149 -5.13 12.08 -5.29
C VAL A 149 -5.86 10.93 -5.99
N LEU A 150 -5.30 10.42 -7.09
CA LEU A 150 -5.92 9.36 -7.89
C LEU A 150 -6.08 8.05 -7.11
N ALA A 151 -5.12 7.69 -6.26
CA ALA A 151 -5.18 6.50 -5.42
C ALA A 151 -6.38 6.51 -4.45
N ASN A 152 -6.83 7.72 -4.05
CA ASN A 152 -7.99 7.88 -3.17
C ASN A 152 -9.30 8.11 -3.95
N PHE A 153 -9.23 8.29 -5.26
CA PHE A 153 -10.42 8.47 -6.10
C PHE A 153 -10.91 7.11 -6.60
N SER A 154 -11.73 6.46 -5.79
CA SER A 154 -12.30 5.13 -6.04
C SER A 154 -13.76 5.07 -5.61
N GLY A 155 -14.39 3.90 -5.70
CA GLY A 155 -15.78 3.69 -5.31
C GLY A 155 -16.80 4.18 -6.33
N ALA A 156 -17.99 4.56 -5.87
CA ALA A 156 -19.10 4.97 -6.71
C ALA A 156 -18.80 6.19 -7.61
N PRO A 157 -18.12 7.25 -7.14
CA PRO A 157 -17.79 8.39 -8.02
C PRO A 157 -16.94 8.00 -9.23
N LEU A 158 -15.96 7.11 -9.02
CA LEU A 158 -15.14 6.57 -10.10
C LEU A 158 -15.98 5.77 -11.08
N ALA A 159 -16.85 4.89 -10.57
CA ALA A 159 -17.73 4.07 -11.41
C ALA A 159 -18.63 4.93 -12.30
N PHE A 160 -19.24 5.98 -11.75
CA PHE A 160 -20.06 6.91 -12.55
C PHE A 160 -19.24 7.66 -13.60
N ALA A 161 -18.02 8.08 -13.29
CA ALA A 161 -17.13 8.72 -14.26
C ALA A 161 -16.81 7.76 -15.43
N PHE A 162 -16.52 6.49 -15.13
CA PHE A 162 -16.28 5.47 -16.16
C PHE A 162 -17.54 5.18 -16.99
N ILE A 163 -18.71 5.09 -16.37
CA ILE A 163 -19.98 4.88 -17.08
C ILE A 163 -20.28 6.06 -18.01
N ALA A 164 -20.07 7.29 -17.55
CA ALA A 164 -20.31 8.49 -18.35
C ALA A 164 -19.34 8.60 -19.55
N THR A 165 -18.12 8.09 -19.42
CA THR A 165 -17.09 8.18 -20.47
C THR A 165 -17.03 6.97 -21.37
N LEU A 166 -17.03 5.76 -20.80
CA LEU A 166 -16.80 4.48 -21.47
C LEU A 166 -18.01 3.54 -21.46
N GLY A 167 -19.15 3.95 -20.87
CA GLY A 167 -20.39 3.18 -20.94
C GLY A 167 -20.93 3.06 -22.37
N THR A 168 -22.02 2.35 -22.57
CA THR A 168 -22.61 2.11 -23.92
C THR A 168 -22.93 3.39 -24.68
N THR A 169 -23.33 4.44 -23.98
CA THR A 169 -23.61 5.78 -24.55
C THR A 169 -22.52 6.79 -24.14
N GLY A 170 -21.38 6.33 -23.63
CA GLY A 170 -20.31 7.18 -23.16
C GLY A 170 -19.65 8.00 -24.26
N THR A 171 -19.16 9.19 -23.90
CA THR A 171 -18.56 10.14 -24.86
C THR A 171 -17.34 9.53 -25.59
N VAL A 172 -16.50 8.81 -24.90
CA VAL A 172 -15.30 8.16 -25.47
C VAL A 172 -15.71 6.96 -26.34
N THR A 173 -16.70 6.19 -25.90
CA THR A 173 -17.24 5.06 -26.64
C THR A 173 -17.80 5.53 -28.00
N GLN A 174 -18.56 6.63 -28.04
CA GLN A 174 -19.10 7.19 -29.27
C GLN A 174 -18.02 7.79 -30.18
N LEU A 175 -17.03 8.50 -29.58
CA LEU A 175 -15.98 9.16 -30.36
C LEU A 175 -15.06 8.14 -31.07
N PHE A 176 -14.70 7.05 -30.37
CA PHE A 176 -13.77 6.02 -30.87
C PHE A 176 -14.51 4.78 -31.45
N HIS A 177 -15.84 4.77 -31.49
CA HIS A 177 -16.65 3.64 -31.93
C HIS A 177 -16.25 2.32 -31.22
N LEU A 178 -16.02 2.37 -29.88
CA LEU A 178 -15.62 1.21 -29.14
C LEU A 178 -16.65 0.09 -29.09
N ASP A 179 -17.93 0.42 -29.34
CA ASP A 179 -19.02 -0.52 -29.51
C ASP A 179 -18.77 -1.52 -30.66
N ARG A 180 -18.06 -1.11 -31.72
CA ARG A 180 -17.68 -1.96 -32.86
C ARG A 180 -16.51 -2.88 -32.59
N THR A 181 -15.69 -2.59 -31.54
CA THR A 181 -14.52 -3.40 -31.17
C THR A 181 -14.86 -4.58 -30.25
N GLY A 182 -16.13 -4.70 -29.82
CA GLY A 182 -16.56 -5.70 -28.83
C GLY A 182 -16.17 -5.35 -27.40
N PHE A 183 -15.63 -4.16 -27.15
CA PHE A 183 -15.32 -3.70 -25.80
C PHE A 183 -16.61 -3.40 -25.03
N SER A 184 -16.73 -3.95 -23.83
CA SER A 184 -17.80 -3.61 -22.90
C SER A 184 -17.21 -3.20 -21.55
N LEU A 185 -17.60 -2.02 -21.08
CA LEU A 185 -17.22 -1.54 -19.75
C LEU A 185 -17.76 -2.47 -18.63
N TYR A 186 -18.88 -3.13 -18.88
CA TYR A 186 -19.58 -4.00 -17.93
C TYR A 186 -19.04 -5.44 -17.94
N SER A 187 -17.93 -5.67 -18.64
CA SER A 187 -17.22 -6.95 -18.69
C SER A 187 -16.12 -7.03 -17.63
N PHE A 188 -15.53 -8.21 -17.46
CA PHE A 188 -14.34 -8.43 -16.64
C PHE A 188 -13.21 -7.45 -17.01
N THR A 189 -12.93 -7.28 -18.29
CA THR A 189 -11.88 -6.37 -18.79
C THR A 189 -12.17 -4.91 -18.45
N GLY A 190 -13.42 -4.47 -18.57
CA GLY A 190 -13.82 -3.11 -18.19
C GLY A 190 -13.65 -2.86 -16.69
N LEU A 191 -13.95 -3.86 -15.86
CA LEU A 191 -13.76 -3.77 -14.43
C LEU A 191 -12.26 -3.74 -14.05
N VAL A 192 -11.43 -4.56 -14.72
CA VAL A 192 -9.97 -4.50 -14.58
C VAL A 192 -9.45 -3.10 -14.89
N LEU A 193 -9.91 -2.49 -15.99
CA LEU A 193 -9.51 -1.14 -16.39
C LEU A 193 -9.87 -0.09 -15.32
N ALA A 194 -11.09 -0.14 -14.79
CA ALA A 194 -11.53 0.76 -13.73
C ALA A 194 -10.72 0.59 -12.44
N TYR A 195 -10.36 -0.64 -12.10
CA TYR A 195 -9.53 -0.91 -10.91
C TYR A 195 -8.10 -0.43 -11.11
N LEU A 196 -7.52 -0.58 -12.30
CA LEU A 196 -6.18 -0.09 -12.61
C LEU A 196 -6.07 1.43 -12.46
N TYR A 197 -7.15 2.17 -12.69
CA TYR A 197 -7.16 3.62 -12.57
C TYR A 197 -6.67 4.14 -11.20
N PHE A 198 -7.10 3.53 -10.11
CA PHE A 198 -6.67 3.92 -8.76
C PHE A 198 -5.54 3.04 -8.20
N MET A 199 -5.44 1.79 -8.66
CA MET A 199 -4.43 0.87 -8.16
C MET A 199 -3.03 1.15 -8.71
N VAL A 200 -2.92 1.57 -9.98
CA VAL A 200 -1.61 1.97 -10.55
C VAL A 200 -1.01 3.15 -9.80
N PRO A 201 -1.72 4.27 -9.57
CA PRO A 201 -1.22 5.36 -8.75
C PRO A 201 -0.89 4.94 -7.31
N LEU A 202 -1.71 4.09 -6.70
CA LEU A 202 -1.46 3.56 -5.36
C LEU A 202 -0.14 2.76 -5.32
N MET A 203 0.12 1.94 -6.33
CA MET A 203 1.37 1.19 -6.43
C MET A 203 2.57 2.12 -6.63
N VAL A 204 2.44 3.18 -7.44
CA VAL A 204 3.50 4.20 -7.61
C VAL A 204 3.91 4.77 -6.25
N VAL A 205 2.94 5.23 -5.44
CA VAL A 205 3.22 5.79 -4.11
C VAL A 205 3.84 4.75 -3.18
N THR A 206 3.38 3.50 -3.26
CA THR A 206 3.84 2.40 -2.39
C THR A 206 5.27 1.98 -2.68
N VAL A 207 5.68 1.93 -3.97
CA VAL A 207 6.99 1.41 -4.36
C VAL A 207 8.08 2.50 -4.41
N LEU A 208 7.68 3.77 -4.51
CA LEU A 208 8.61 4.90 -4.65
C LEU A 208 9.68 4.95 -3.55
N PRO A 209 9.36 4.80 -2.24
CA PRO A 209 10.39 4.81 -1.18
C PRO A 209 11.40 3.66 -1.31
N ALA A 210 10.97 2.50 -1.85
CA ALA A 210 11.86 1.38 -2.06
C ALA A 210 12.82 1.64 -3.23
N LEU A 211 12.35 2.30 -4.29
CA LEU A 211 13.18 2.73 -5.42
C LEU A 211 14.19 3.80 -4.99
N ASP A 212 13.79 4.74 -4.15
CA ASP A 212 14.69 5.75 -3.57
C ASP A 212 15.78 5.13 -2.68
N GLY A 213 15.51 3.97 -2.10
CA GLY A 213 16.48 3.21 -1.31
C GLY A 213 17.59 2.56 -2.13
N LEU A 214 17.46 2.48 -3.46
CA LEU A 214 18.52 1.98 -4.32
C LEU A 214 19.65 3.00 -4.45
N ARG A 215 20.80 2.71 -3.86
CA ARG A 215 21.96 3.61 -3.88
C ARG A 215 22.58 3.68 -5.27
N SER A 216 22.85 4.90 -5.78
CA SER A 216 23.56 5.11 -7.06
C SER A 216 24.92 4.42 -7.10
N GLN A 217 25.58 4.36 -5.94
CA GLN A 217 26.87 3.67 -5.77
C GLN A 217 26.86 2.21 -6.23
N TRP A 218 25.76 1.48 -6.06
CA TRP A 218 25.64 0.10 -6.50
C TRP A 218 25.61 0.00 -8.04
N GLN A 219 24.97 0.97 -8.69
CA GLN A 219 24.94 1.04 -10.15
C GLN A 219 26.29 1.44 -10.71
N GLU A 220 27.00 2.37 -10.07
CA GLU A 220 28.35 2.80 -10.43
C GLU A 220 29.36 1.66 -10.25
N ALA A 221 29.31 0.94 -9.14
CA ALA A 221 30.15 -0.23 -8.89
C ALA A 221 29.91 -1.34 -9.92
N ALA A 222 28.64 -1.63 -10.25
CA ALA A 222 28.32 -2.60 -11.29
C ALA A 222 28.88 -2.18 -12.67
N ALA A 223 28.77 -0.90 -13.02
CA ALA A 223 29.31 -0.34 -14.25
C ALA A 223 30.84 -0.43 -14.30
N SER A 224 31.53 -0.17 -13.18
CA SER A 224 32.98 -0.31 -13.06
C SER A 224 33.45 -1.76 -13.23
N CYS A 225 32.59 -2.74 -12.87
CA CYS A 225 32.84 -4.17 -13.15
C CYS A 225 32.43 -4.59 -14.56
N GLY A 226 32.05 -3.65 -15.45
CA GLY A 226 31.64 -3.94 -16.82
C GLY A 226 30.22 -4.49 -16.98
N ALA A 227 29.39 -4.45 -15.94
CA ALA A 227 28.02 -4.93 -16.02
C ALA A 227 27.14 -3.97 -16.84
N THR A 228 26.30 -4.54 -17.70
CA THR A 228 25.27 -3.79 -18.41
C THR A 228 24.13 -3.37 -17.48
N ARG A 229 23.34 -2.35 -17.87
CA ARG A 229 22.14 -1.94 -17.12
C ARG A 229 21.18 -3.11 -16.87
N GLY A 230 20.98 -3.99 -17.84
CA GLY A 230 20.13 -5.17 -17.69
C GLY A 230 20.67 -6.16 -16.66
N GLN A 231 21.98 -6.37 -16.63
CA GLN A 231 22.63 -7.22 -15.62
C GLN A 231 22.50 -6.63 -14.21
N TYR A 232 22.70 -5.31 -14.05
CA TYR A 232 22.44 -4.63 -12.78
C TYR A 232 21.01 -4.84 -12.30
N TRP A 233 20.03 -4.60 -13.16
CA TRP A 233 18.62 -4.76 -12.77
C TRP A 233 18.28 -6.20 -12.41
N ARG A 234 18.77 -7.18 -13.19
CA ARG A 234 18.48 -8.60 -12.95
C ARG A 234 19.12 -9.14 -11.67
N HIS A 235 20.35 -8.70 -11.33
CA HIS A 235 21.12 -9.28 -10.23
C HIS A 235 21.14 -8.42 -8.97
N VAL A 236 20.85 -7.12 -9.05
CA VAL A 236 20.87 -6.21 -7.91
C VAL A 236 19.51 -5.53 -7.73
N GLY A 237 19.04 -4.80 -8.72
CA GLY A 237 17.83 -3.96 -8.58
C GLY A 237 16.58 -4.75 -8.24
N ILE A 238 16.22 -5.76 -9.08
CA ILE A 238 15.01 -6.56 -8.86
C ILE A 238 15.08 -7.37 -7.55
N PRO A 239 16.18 -8.10 -7.23
CA PRO A 239 16.27 -8.81 -5.96
C PRO A 239 16.10 -7.93 -4.72
N VAL A 240 16.69 -6.73 -4.74
CA VAL A 240 16.56 -5.76 -3.64
C VAL A 240 15.13 -5.21 -3.52
N LEU A 241 14.46 -4.98 -4.64
CA LEU A 241 13.07 -4.50 -4.66
C LEU A 241 12.02 -5.58 -4.42
N THR A 242 12.35 -6.85 -4.61
CA THR A 242 11.39 -7.97 -4.50
C THR A 242 10.56 -7.95 -3.22
N PRO A 243 11.10 -7.70 -2.01
CA PRO A 243 10.28 -7.62 -0.80
C PRO A 243 9.22 -6.54 -0.87
N SER A 244 9.57 -5.36 -1.37
CA SER A 244 8.67 -4.22 -1.50
C SER A 244 7.64 -4.43 -2.62
N LEU A 245 8.04 -5.04 -3.73
CA LEU A 245 7.14 -5.40 -4.82
C LEU A 245 6.10 -6.44 -4.38
N LEU A 246 6.54 -7.48 -3.66
CA LEU A 246 5.63 -8.48 -3.10
C LEU A 246 4.67 -7.85 -2.08
N GLY A 247 5.19 -6.96 -1.21
CA GLY A 247 4.36 -6.22 -0.27
C GLY A 247 3.31 -5.36 -0.97
N GLY A 248 3.73 -4.62 -2.00
CA GLY A 248 2.84 -3.84 -2.85
C GLY A 248 1.80 -4.69 -3.56
N ALA A 249 2.20 -5.82 -4.17
CA ALA A 249 1.29 -6.71 -4.87
C ALA A 249 0.19 -7.27 -3.96
N VAL A 250 0.52 -7.67 -2.73
CA VAL A 250 -0.48 -8.15 -1.77
C VAL A 250 -1.38 -7.01 -1.27
N LEU A 251 -0.83 -5.81 -1.09
CA LEU A 251 -1.65 -4.64 -0.80
C LEU A 251 -2.65 -4.36 -1.93
N MET A 252 -2.20 -4.42 -3.20
CA MET A 252 -3.07 -4.26 -4.36
C MET A 252 -4.13 -5.37 -4.41
N PHE A 253 -3.74 -6.63 -4.19
CA PHE A 253 -4.68 -7.74 -4.13
C PHE A 253 -5.76 -7.52 -3.06
N GLY A 254 -5.36 -7.20 -1.82
CA GLY A 254 -6.31 -6.94 -0.73
C GLY A 254 -7.25 -5.76 -1.03
N THR A 255 -6.72 -4.69 -1.63
CA THR A 255 -7.51 -3.52 -2.02
C THR A 255 -8.54 -3.86 -3.09
N ALA A 256 -8.15 -4.61 -4.14
CA ALA A 256 -9.07 -5.06 -5.19
C ALA A 256 -10.12 -6.02 -4.63
N PHE A 257 -9.68 -7.00 -3.82
CA PHE A 257 -10.54 -8.04 -3.25
C PHE A 257 -11.62 -7.49 -2.31
N ALA A 258 -11.29 -6.44 -1.56
CA ALA A 258 -12.23 -5.75 -0.68
C ALA A 258 -13.09 -4.69 -1.40
N SER A 259 -12.79 -4.33 -2.66
CA SER A 259 -13.47 -3.26 -3.37
C SER A 259 -14.87 -3.69 -3.81
N HIS A 260 -15.91 -3.13 -3.16
CA HIS A 260 -17.31 -3.40 -3.45
C HIS A 260 -17.95 -2.28 -4.28
N ALA A 261 -17.80 -1.03 -3.86
CA ALA A 261 -18.61 0.07 -4.37
C ALA A 261 -18.43 0.31 -5.88
N THR A 262 -17.19 0.24 -6.40
CA THR A 262 -16.92 0.40 -7.83
C THR A 262 -17.57 -0.73 -8.64
N ALA A 263 -17.40 -1.98 -8.19
CA ALA A 263 -17.98 -3.14 -8.87
C ALA A 263 -19.51 -3.12 -8.82
N ALA A 264 -20.10 -2.83 -7.67
CA ALA A 264 -21.56 -2.81 -7.50
C ALA A 264 -22.25 -1.79 -8.42
N VAL A 265 -21.66 -0.60 -8.58
CA VAL A 265 -22.20 0.45 -9.46
C VAL A 265 -21.96 0.14 -10.92
N MET A 266 -20.77 -0.40 -11.29
CA MET A 266 -20.45 -0.67 -12.69
C MET A 266 -21.16 -1.91 -13.23
N VAL A 267 -21.01 -3.05 -12.57
CA VAL A 267 -21.43 -4.34 -13.12
C VAL A 267 -22.65 -4.91 -12.40
N GLY A 268 -22.96 -4.45 -11.19
CA GLY A 268 -24.04 -5.00 -10.40
C GLY A 268 -23.95 -6.53 -10.32
N SER A 269 -25.05 -7.22 -10.58
CA SER A 269 -25.11 -8.70 -10.56
C SER A 269 -24.67 -9.37 -11.86
N SER A 270 -24.21 -8.61 -12.88
CA SER A 270 -23.80 -9.19 -14.19
C SER A 270 -22.47 -9.96 -14.11
N GLN A 271 -21.63 -9.64 -13.12
CA GLN A 271 -20.39 -10.36 -12.84
C GLN A 271 -20.49 -11.04 -11.47
N PRO A 272 -20.14 -12.32 -11.37
CA PRO A 272 -20.18 -13.05 -10.11
C PRO A 272 -19.00 -12.62 -9.22
N LEU A 273 -19.27 -11.69 -8.31
CA LEU A 273 -18.30 -11.21 -7.33
C LEU A 273 -18.82 -11.43 -5.91
N ILE A 274 -17.97 -11.97 -5.05
CA ILE A 274 -18.36 -12.35 -3.68
C ILE A 274 -18.87 -11.15 -2.87
N THR A 275 -18.26 -9.96 -3.03
CA THR A 275 -18.67 -8.75 -2.33
C THR A 275 -20.08 -8.31 -2.70
N ILE A 276 -20.50 -8.51 -3.95
CA ILE A 276 -21.86 -8.22 -4.42
C ILE A 276 -22.84 -9.26 -3.87
N GLN A 277 -22.45 -10.53 -3.86
CA GLN A 277 -23.27 -11.60 -3.30
C GLN A 277 -23.52 -11.43 -1.80
N ILE A 278 -22.49 -11.05 -1.04
CA ILE A 278 -22.63 -10.72 0.38
C ILE A 278 -23.64 -9.57 0.58
N ALA A 279 -23.51 -8.49 -0.19
CA ALA A 279 -24.42 -7.36 -0.11
C ALA A 279 -25.86 -7.73 -0.45
N ASN A 280 -26.04 -8.54 -1.49
CA ASN A 280 -27.38 -9.02 -1.89
C ASN A 280 -28.00 -9.93 -0.82
N ALA A 281 -27.22 -10.79 -0.21
CA ALA A 281 -27.71 -11.67 0.87
C ALA A 281 -28.07 -10.89 2.13
N LEU A 282 -27.27 -9.88 2.51
CA LEU A 282 -27.55 -9.01 3.67
C LEU A 282 -28.76 -8.10 3.45
N ASN A 283 -28.99 -7.64 2.21
CA ASN A 283 -30.14 -6.78 1.88
C ASN A 283 -31.44 -7.57 1.61
N GLY A 284 -31.42 -8.89 1.77
CA GLY A 284 -32.57 -9.75 1.51
C GLY A 284 -32.99 -9.83 0.02
N ASN A 285 -32.11 -9.41 -0.89
CA ASN A 285 -32.40 -9.36 -2.33
C ASN A 285 -32.47 -10.77 -3.00
N VAL A 286 -32.00 -11.81 -2.30
CA VAL A 286 -32.00 -13.19 -2.84
C VAL A 286 -33.05 -14.00 -2.12
N LEU A 287 -32.92 -14.22 -0.83
CA LEU A 287 -33.87 -14.95 0.03
C LEU A 287 -33.78 -14.37 1.45
N VAL A 288 -34.92 -14.26 2.12
CA VAL A 288 -34.99 -13.85 3.52
C VAL A 288 -34.39 -14.97 4.38
N GLY A 289 -33.55 -14.61 5.36
CA GLY A 289 -32.91 -15.59 6.28
C GLY A 289 -31.53 -16.09 5.84
N GLN A 290 -30.94 -15.54 4.78
CA GLN A 290 -29.58 -15.89 4.34
C GLN A 290 -28.47 -15.00 4.96
N GLU A 291 -28.77 -14.28 6.01
CA GLU A 291 -27.80 -13.41 6.69
C GLU A 291 -26.60 -14.20 7.22
N ASN A 292 -26.82 -15.39 7.78
CA ASN A 292 -25.77 -16.26 8.28
C ASN A 292 -24.88 -16.82 7.16
N LEU A 293 -25.45 -17.03 5.98
CA LEU A 293 -24.68 -17.40 4.78
C LEU A 293 -23.80 -16.23 4.31
N ALA A 294 -24.29 -14.99 4.37
CA ALA A 294 -23.48 -13.81 4.08
C ALA A 294 -22.31 -13.66 5.06
N LEU A 295 -22.53 -14.00 6.36
CA LEU A 295 -21.45 -14.02 7.35
C LEU A 295 -20.40 -15.12 7.04
N ALA A 296 -20.85 -16.29 6.56
CA ALA A 296 -19.95 -17.36 6.11
C ALA A 296 -19.14 -16.95 4.86
N MET A 297 -19.76 -16.28 3.87
CA MET A 297 -19.04 -15.73 2.71
C MET A 297 -18.01 -14.68 3.14
N SER A 298 -18.36 -13.81 4.08
CA SER A 298 -17.45 -12.80 4.64
C SER A 298 -16.28 -13.46 5.38
N LEU A 299 -16.53 -14.54 6.13
CA LEU A 299 -15.48 -15.32 6.79
C LEU A 299 -14.51 -15.91 5.76
N ASN A 300 -15.02 -16.50 4.66
CA ASN A 300 -14.18 -17.02 3.59
C ASN A 300 -13.31 -15.95 2.95
N MET A 301 -13.82 -14.74 2.74
CA MET A 301 -13.02 -13.59 2.27
C MET A 301 -11.86 -13.29 3.23
N VAL A 302 -12.15 -13.23 4.53
CA VAL A 302 -11.11 -12.98 5.55
C VAL A 302 -10.07 -14.11 5.55
N VAL A 303 -10.50 -15.35 5.47
CA VAL A 303 -9.59 -16.53 5.41
C VAL A 303 -8.67 -16.45 4.18
N ILE A 304 -9.22 -16.13 3.00
CA ILE A 304 -8.41 -15.97 1.78
C ILE A 304 -7.42 -14.81 1.92
N ALA A 305 -7.85 -13.67 2.44
CA ALA A 305 -6.96 -12.53 2.68
C ALA A 305 -5.81 -12.90 3.65
N LEU A 306 -6.11 -13.62 4.72
CA LEU A 306 -5.11 -14.12 5.67
C LEU A 306 -4.17 -15.16 5.03
N LEU A 307 -4.66 -16.04 4.18
CA LEU A 307 -3.84 -17.01 3.44
C LEU A 307 -2.86 -16.32 2.49
N VAL A 308 -3.33 -15.33 1.72
CA VAL A 308 -2.49 -14.52 0.83
C VAL A 308 -1.41 -13.80 1.63
N MET A 309 -1.78 -13.20 2.77
CA MET A 309 -0.82 -12.54 3.67
C MET A 309 0.15 -13.54 4.30
N ALA A 310 -0.30 -14.72 4.71
CA ALA A 310 0.54 -15.78 5.29
C ALA A 310 1.57 -16.31 4.27
N VAL A 311 1.21 -16.45 3.02
CA VAL A 311 2.13 -16.83 1.92
C VAL A 311 3.17 -15.75 1.65
N GLN A 312 2.80 -14.48 1.80
CA GLN A 312 3.71 -13.36 1.58
C GLN A 312 4.84 -13.32 2.62
N ILE A 313 4.56 -13.60 3.90
CA ILE A 313 5.55 -13.48 5.00
C ILE A 313 6.83 -14.29 4.72
N PRO A 314 6.78 -15.59 4.37
CA PRO A 314 7.99 -16.36 4.08
C PRO A 314 8.70 -15.89 2.79
N LEU A 315 7.96 -15.41 1.79
CA LEU A 315 8.54 -14.88 0.56
C LEU A 315 9.35 -13.60 0.84
N GLN A 316 8.82 -12.70 1.64
CA GLN A 316 9.55 -11.51 2.07
C GLN A 316 10.78 -11.85 2.92
N ARG A 317 10.65 -12.79 3.86
CA ARG A 317 11.78 -13.24 4.70
C ARG A 317 12.90 -13.90 3.87
N ARG A 318 12.58 -14.60 2.80
CA ARG A 318 13.59 -15.18 1.90
C ARG A 318 14.32 -14.11 1.11
N SER A 319 13.64 -13.09 0.61
CA SER A 319 14.27 -12.03 -0.18
C SER A 319 15.14 -11.09 0.69
N THR A 320 14.79 -10.86 1.96
CA THR A 320 15.61 -10.05 2.88
C THR A 320 16.89 -10.75 3.34
N ARG A 321 17.00 -12.09 3.28
CA ARG A 321 18.22 -12.83 3.63
C ARG A 321 19.42 -12.54 2.72
N TRP A 322 19.18 -11.99 1.55
CA TRP A 322 20.24 -11.62 0.60
C TRP A 322 20.78 -10.20 0.85
N LEU A 323 20.21 -9.45 1.77
CA LEU A 323 20.57 -8.07 2.10
C LEU A 323 21.33 -7.92 3.44
N GLY A 324 21.46 -8.98 4.21
CA GLY A 324 22.25 -9.09 5.44
C GLY A 324 23.37 -10.09 5.20
#